data_2a7ecbdd0f3b4d7adb293e03d0a04a46
#
_entry.id   2a7ecbdd0f3b4d7adb293e03d0a04a46
#
_cell.length_a   1.000
_cell.length_b   1.000
_cell.length_c   1.000
_cell.angle_alpha   90.00
_cell.angle_beta   90.00
_cell.angle_gamma   90.00
#
_symmetry.space_group_name_H-M   'P 1'
#
loop_
_entity.id
_entity.type
_entity.pdbx_description
1 polymer ?
#
loop_
_entity_poly.entity_id
_entity_poly.type
_entity_poly.pdbx_seq_one_letter_code
_entity_poly.pdbx_strand_id
1 'polypeptide(L)'
;MKVAKYIFWTFYNIWFYILVFVCTVIVIFPAFIFILINKNWYSKFYVMGVLWSDLILFFMGMIPSRDRSLNIKPDTPYIFVANHVSMIDVMLLVSTVRKNPLVFIGKKELEKIPIYGTIYKRTMILVCLLYTSPSPRD
;
A
#
# COMPACT_ATOMS: atom_id res chain seq x y z
N MET A 1 -18.55 -19.67 22.28
CA MET A 1 -17.33 -19.56 21.45
C MET A 1 -17.48 -18.66 20.21
N LYS A 2 -18.56 -18.74 19.42
CA LYS A 2 -18.71 -17.91 18.18
C LYS A 2 -18.78 -16.41 18.46
N VAL A 3 -19.53 -15.97 19.49
CA VAL A 3 -19.70 -14.55 19.84
C VAL A 3 -18.38 -13.90 20.29
N ALA A 4 -17.61 -14.57 21.15
CA ALA A 4 -16.31 -14.05 21.61
C ALA A 4 -15.31 -13.89 20.45
N LYS A 5 -15.31 -14.83 19.49
CA LYS A 5 -14.50 -14.72 18.27
C LYS A 5 -14.91 -13.52 17.42
N TYR A 6 -16.23 -13.28 17.28
CA TYR A 6 -16.76 -12.16 16.52
C TYR A 6 -16.37 -10.80 17.16
N ILE A 7 -16.52 -10.70 18.48
CA ILE A 7 -16.13 -9.52 19.24
C ILE A 7 -14.63 -9.24 19.06
N PHE A 8 -13.78 -10.27 19.24
CA PHE A 8 -12.34 -10.13 19.04
C PHE A 8 -11.97 -9.62 17.64
N TRP A 9 -12.57 -10.21 16.59
CA TRP A 9 -12.30 -9.78 15.22
C TRP A 9 -12.76 -8.35 14.94
N THR A 10 -13.88 -7.92 15.55
CA THR A 10 -14.35 -6.55 15.43
C THR A 10 -13.37 -5.55 16.04
N PHE A 11 -12.91 -5.81 17.27
CA PHE A 11 -11.89 -4.97 17.93
C PHE A 11 -10.57 -4.97 17.16
N TYR A 12 -10.14 -6.11 16.66
CA TYR A 12 -8.92 -6.22 15.86
C TYR A 12 -8.98 -5.41 14.55
N ASN A 13 -10.13 -5.41 13.87
CA ASN A 13 -10.36 -4.58 12.70
C ASN A 13 -10.37 -3.09 13.04
N ILE A 14 -11.04 -2.69 14.13
CA ILE A 14 -11.05 -1.30 14.59
C ILE A 14 -9.62 -0.85 14.89
N TRP A 15 -8.84 -1.66 15.61
CA TRP A 15 -7.44 -1.42 15.90
C TRP A 15 -6.61 -1.22 14.61
N PHE A 16 -6.81 -2.07 13.61
CA PHE A 16 -6.16 -1.93 12.32
C PHE A 16 -6.43 -0.57 11.67
N TYR A 17 -7.68 -0.14 11.59
CA TYR A 17 -8.02 1.15 10.99
C TYR A 17 -7.46 2.35 11.77
N ILE A 18 -7.46 2.26 13.10
CA ILE A 18 -6.83 3.28 13.95
C ILE A 18 -5.33 3.37 13.66
N LEU A 19 -4.63 2.25 13.59
CA LEU A 19 -3.20 2.21 13.26
C LEU A 19 -2.93 2.79 11.88
N VAL A 20 -3.69 2.37 10.86
CA VAL A 20 -3.56 2.90 9.50
C VAL A 20 -3.73 4.42 9.52
N PHE A 21 -4.75 4.94 10.18
CA PHE A 21 -5.00 6.37 10.27
C PHE A 21 -3.86 7.11 10.96
N VAL A 22 -3.47 6.68 12.15
CA VAL A 22 -2.42 7.32 12.95
C VAL A 22 -1.07 7.30 12.21
N CYS A 23 -0.68 6.13 11.69
CA CYS A 23 0.57 6.00 10.94
C CYS A 23 0.56 6.82 9.63
N THR A 24 -0.60 6.93 8.97
CA THR A 24 -0.73 7.77 7.78
C THR A 24 -0.54 9.25 8.12
N VAL A 25 -1.16 9.73 9.19
CA VAL A 25 -1.02 11.13 9.61
C VAL A 25 0.41 11.44 10.04
N ILE A 26 1.08 10.55 10.77
CA ILE A 26 2.40 10.80 11.33
C ILE A 26 3.52 10.60 10.29
N VAL A 27 3.40 9.59 9.41
CA VAL A 27 4.49 9.19 8.50
C VAL A 27 4.24 9.65 7.07
N ILE A 28 3.07 9.31 6.51
CA ILE A 28 2.80 9.55 5.09
C ILE A 28 2.47 11.02 4.82
N PHE A 29 1.71 11.66 5.68
CA PHE A 29 1.31 13.05 5.46
C PHE A 29 2.52 14.03 5.42
N PRO A 30 3.48 13.99 6.36
CA PRO A 30 4.71 14.79 6.25
C PRO A 30 5.54 14.40 5.03
N ALA A 31 5.67 13.09 4.75
CA ALA A 31 6.43 12.62 3.59
C ALA A 31 5.84 13.10 2.25
N PHE A 32 4.51 13.26 2.19
CA PHE A 32 3.83 13.78 1.02
C PHE A 32 4.20 15.23 0.69
N ILE A 33 4.48 16.04 1.67
CA ILE A 33 4.95 17.44 1.49
C ILE A 33 6.23 17.45 0.63
N PHE A 34 7.14 16.50 0.84
CA PHE A 34 8.35 16.39 0.04
C PHE A 34 8.08 16.10 -1.44
N ILE A 35 7.10 15.24 -1.76
CA ILE A 35 6.69 14.97 -3.14
C ILE A 35 6.01 16.18 -3.80
N LEU A 36 5.29 16.98 -3.02
CA LEU A 36 4.67 18.21 -3.55
C LEU A 36 5.74 19.21 -4.01
N ILE A 37 6.86 19.29 -3.29
CA ILE A 37 7.96 20.18 -3.59
C ILE A 37 8.76 19.67 -4.80
N ASN A 38 9.08 18.39 -4.84
CA ASN A 38 9.91 17.83 -5.91
C ASN A 38 9.52 16.38 -6.24
N LYS A 39 9.04 16.15 -7.47
CA LYS A 39 8.65 14.82 -7.97
C LYS A 39 9.80 13.81 -7.97
N ASN A 40 11.05 14.25 -8.08
CA ASN A 40 12.22 13.38 -8.08
C ASN A 40 12.49 12.73 -6.71
N TRP A 41 11.76 13.14 -5.67
CA TRP A 41 11.91 12.59 -4.33
C TRP A 41 11.02 11.36 -4.06
N TYR A 42 10.48 10.76 -5.12
CA TYR A 42 9.65 9.56 -5.00
C TYR A 42 10.34 8.43 -4.23
N SER A 43 11.64 8.20 -4.45
CA SER A 43 12.39 7.19 -3.71
C SER A 43 12.42 7.46 -2.19
N LYS A 44 12.55 8.73 -1.78
CA LYS A 44 12.51 9.11 -0.37
C LYS A 44 11.12 8.90 0.24
N PHE A 45 10.09 9.28 -0.52
CA PHE A 45 8.70 9.01 -0.13
C PHE A 45 8.44 7.51 0.00
N TYR A 46 8.97 6.70 -0.92
CA TYR A 46 8.85 5.25 -0.86
C TYR A 46 9.46 4.66 0.42
N VAL A 47 10.64 5.15 0.84
CA VAL A 47 11.26 4.75 2.11
C VAL A 47 10.34 5.04 3.30
N MET A 48 9.65 6.18 3.30
CA MET A 48 8.65 6.49 4.32
C MET A 48 7.43 5.55 4.24
N GLY A 49 7.04 5.14 3.03
CA GLY A 49 6.02 4.11 2.81
C GLY A 49 6.41 2.74 3.36
N VAL A 50 7.69 2.37 3.24
CA VAL A 50 8.22 1.14 3.85
C VAL A 50 8.15 1.22 5.37
N LEU A 51 8.58 2.34 5.96
CA LEU A 51 8.48 2.55 7.42
C LEU A 51 7.03 2.49 7.89
N TRP A 52 6.11 3.14 7.18
CA TRP A 52 4.67 3.09 7.45
C TRP A 52 4.13 1.66 7.45
N SER A 53 4.48 0.86 6.42
CA SER A 53 4.06 -0.53 6.32
C SER A 53 4.63 -1.39 7.45
N ASP A 54 5.91 -1.20 7.78
CA ASP A 54 6.57 -1.95 8.85
C ASP A 54 5.95 -1.66 10.22
N LEU A 55 5.64 -0.39 10.50
CA LEU A 55 5.00 0.00 11.76
C LEU A 55 3.62 -0.64 11.90
N ILE A 56 2.79 -0.60 10.85
CA ILE A 56 1.46 -1.21 10.90
C ILE A 56 1.57 -2.71 11.10
N LEU A 57 2.40 -3.40 10.32
CA LEU A 57 2.58 -4.85 10.45
C LEU A 57 3.10 -5.24 11.84
N PHE A 58 4.04 -4.47 12.39
CA PHE A 58 4.59 -4.71 13.72
C PHE A 58 3.51 -4.58 14.82
N PHE A 59 2.74 -3.48 14.82
CA PHE A 59 1.68 -3.26 15.81
C PHE A 59 0.46 -4.16 15.62
N MET A 60 0.31 -4.77 14.43
CA MET A 60 -0.68 -5.84 14.19
C MET A 60 -0.16 -7.22 14.62
N GLY A 61 1.08 -7.33 15.10
CA GLY A 61 1.70 -8.59 15.46
C GLY A 61 2.04 -9.48 14.27
N MET A 62 2.16 -8.90 13.06
CA MET A 62 2.48 -9.62 11.83
C MET A 62 3.97 -9.49 11.51
N ILE A 63 4.67 -10.61 11.49
CA ILE A 63 6.07 -10.66 11.08
C ILE A 63 6.13 -11.21 9.66
N PRO A 64 6.48 -10.37 8.64
CA PRO A 64 6.57 -10.85 7.27
C PRO A 64 7.66 -11.92 7.14
N SER A 65 7.30 -13.10 6.68
CA SER A 65 8.27 -14.10 6.26
C SER A 65 8.74 -13.73 4.85
N ARG A 66 10.04 -13.49 4.70
CA ARG A 66 10.64 -13.14 3.41
C ARG A 66 11.36 -14.36 2.86
N ASP A 67 10.95 -14.79 1.69
CA ASP A 67 11.74 -15.76 0.94
C ASP A 67 12.99 -15.06 0.37
N ARG A 68 14.15 -15.42 0.90
CA ARG A 68 15.44 -14.87 0.46
C ARG A 68 15.91 -15.43 -0.89
N SER A 69 15.21 -16.43 -1.43
CA SER A 69 15.49 -16.96 -2.77
C SER A 69 15.17 -15.94 -3.88
N LEU A 70 14.25 -15.01 -3.63
CA LEU A 70 13.95 -13.89 -4.51
C LEU A 70 15.07 -12.85 -4.45
N ASN A 71 16.10 -13.04 -5.27
CA ASN A 71 17.19 -12.08 -5.41
C ASN A 71 16.76 -10.90 -6.29
N ILE A 72 15.99 -9.97 -5.71
CA ILE A 72 15.59 -8.73 -6.39
C ILE A 72 16.80 -7.81 -6.44
N LYS A 73 17.35 -7.64 -7.65
CA LYS A 73 18.49 -6.75 -7.88
C LYS A 73 18.02 -5.28 -7.80
N PRO A 74 18.77 -4.40 -7.11
CA PRO A 74 18.50 -2.96 -7.16
C PRO A 74 18.56 -2.44 -8.61
N ASP A 75 17.78 -1.42 -8.89
CA ASP A 75 17.76 -0.69 -10.17
C ASP A 75 17.40 -1.55 -11.41
N THR A 76 16.84 -2.74 -11.19
CA THR A 76 16.30 -3.59 -12.25
C THR A 76 14.78 -3.46 -12.28
N PRO A 77 14.16 -3.21 -13.46
CA PRO A 77 12.70 -3.13 -13.56
C PRO A 77 12.06 -4.51 -13.38
N TYR A 78 11.03 -4.59 -12.52
CA TYR A 78 10.24 -5.80 -12.30
C TYR A 78 8.75 -5.47 -12.38
N ILE A 79 7.96 -6.44 -12.83
CA ILE A 79 6.50 -6.42 -12.72
C ILE A 79 6.12 -7.43 -11.65
N PHE A 80 5.53 -6.94 -10.55
CA PHE A 80 5.04 -7.78 -9.46
C PHE A 80 3.55 -8.07 -9.68
N VAL A 81 3.20 -9.34 -9.75
CA VAL A 81 1.81 -9.80 -9.81
C VAL A 81 1.54 -10.58 -8.54
N ALA A 82 0.63 -10.09 -7.72
CA ALA A 82 0.28 -10.70 -6.45
C ALA A 82 -1.22 -10.87 -6.33
N ASN A 83 -1.66 -11.93 -5.65
CA ASN A 83 -3.05 -12.05 -5.24
C ASN A 83 -3.37 -10.90 -4.27
N HIS A 84 -4.44 -10.18 -4.55
CA HIS A 84 -4.86 -9.05 -3.72
C HIS A 84 -6.23 -9.32 -3.12
N VAL A 85 -6.23 -9.69 -1.85
CA VAL A 85 -7.44 -10.01 -1.08
C VAL A 85 -7.69 -8.98 0.03
N SER A 86 -6.63 -8.32 0.51
CA SER A 86 -6.68 -7.42 1.65
C SER A 86 -5.76 -6.21 1.48
N MET A 87 -6.06 -5.12 2.18
CA MET A 87 -5.17 -3.96 2.28
C MET A 87 -3.79 -4.32 2.87
N ILE A 88 -3.74 -5.36 3.69
CA ILE A 88 -2.49 -5.86 4.29
C ILE A 88 -1.52 -6.38 3.23
N ASP A 89 -2.02 -6.93 2.12
CA ASP A 89 -1.18 -7.46 1.03
C ASP A 89 -0.31 -6.35 0.42
N VAL A 90 -0.86 -5.14 0.28
CA VAL A 90 -0.11 -3.96 -0.20
C VAL A 90 1.01 -3.62 0.78
N MET A 91 0.72 -3.63 2.09
CA MET A 91 1.71 -3.35 3.13
C MET A 91 2.81 -4.41 3.16
N LEU A 92 2.45 -5.68 3.02
CA LEU A 92 3.41 -6.78 2.92
C LEU A 92 4.34 -6.63 1.71
N LEU A 93 3.78 -6.27 0.55
CA LEU A 93 4.56 -6.07 -0.66
C LEU A 93 5.54 -4.90 -0.51
N VAL A 94 5.07 -3.74 -0.02
CA VAL A 94 5.91 -2.56 0.25
C VAL A 94 7.00 -2.87 1.27
N SER A 95 6.66 -3.56 2.36
CA SER A 95 7.60 -3.98 3.39
C SER A 95 8.66 -4.97 2.87
N THR A 96 8.33 -5.76 1.85
CA THR A 96 9.22 -6.79 1.29
C THR A 96 10.17 -6.21 0.25
N VAL A 97 9.66 -5.39 -0.67
CA VAL A 97 10.43 -4.80 -1.79
C VAL A 97 10.99 -3.44 -1.37
N ARG A 98 12.05 -3.43 -0.57
CA ARG A 98 12.56 -2.19 0.06
C ARG A 98 13.47 -1.35 -0.84
N LYS A 99 14.20 -1.98 -1.75
CA LYS A 99 15.27 -1.34 -2.54
C LYS A 99 14.78 -0.77 -3.86
N ASN A 100 13.71 -1.32 -4.41
CA ASN A 100 13.13 -0.91 -5.69
C ASN A 100 11.78 -0.24 -5.42
N PRO A 101 11.66 1.08 -5.61
CA PRO A 101 10.38 1.76 -5.42
C PRO A 101 9.27 1.15 -6.30
N LEU A 102 8.18 0.75 -5.66
CA LEU A 102 7.01 0.18 -6.33
C LEU A 102 6.05 1.29 -6.76
N VAL A 103 5.53 1.18 -7.97
CA VAL A 103 4.41 1.99 -8.46
C VAL A 103 3.21 1.08 -8.64
N PHE A 104 2.12 1.38 -7.96
CA PHE A 104 0.90 0.57 -8.02
C PHE A 104 0.01 1.02 -9.18
N ILE A 105 -0.73 0.06 -9.74
CA ILE A 105 -1.80 0.32 -10.68
C ILE A 105 -3.10 0.53 -9.89
N GLY A 106 -3.80 1.61 -10.13
CA GLY A 106 -5.00 1.95 -9.39
C GLY A 106 -6.14 2.47 -10.27
N LYS A 107 -7.36 2.42 -9.74
CA LYS A 107 -8.57 2.86 -10.43
C LYS A 107 -8.58 4.39 -10.60
N LYS A 108 -8.86 4.85 -11.82
CA LYS A 108 -8.90 6.29 -12.14
C LYS A 108 -9.96 7.05 -11.33
N GLU A 109 -11.06 6.41 -10.95
CA GLU A 109 -12.14 7.04 -10.18
C GLU A 109 -11.67 7.57 -8.82
N LEU A 110 -10.66 6.96 -8.21
CA LEU A 110 -10.11 7.36 -6.92
C LEU A 110 -9.36 8.70 -6.96
N GLU A 111 -8.98 9.17 -8.14
CA GLU A 111 -8.37 10.50 -8.32
C GLU A 111 -9.30 11.66 -7.94
N LYS A 112 -10.63 11.41 -7.92
CA LYS A 112 -11.65 12.42 -7.62
C LYS A 112 -11.78 12.72 -6.13
N ILE A 113 -11.21 11.89 -5.25
CA ILE A 113 -11.28 12.06 -3.81
C ILE A 113 -10.42 13.28 -3.41
N PRO A 114 -10.97 14.30 -2.72
CA PRO A 114 -10.23 15.48 -2.28
C PRO A 114 -8.98 15.07 -1.46
N ILE A 115 -7.88 15.79 -1.64
CA ILE A 115 -6.58 15.56 -0.98
C ILE A 115 -5.94 14.22 -1.40
N TYR A 116 -6.64 13.09 -1.19
CA TYR A 116 -6.17 11.75 -1.55
C TYR A 116 -5.89 11.63 -3.06
N GLY A 117 -6.77 12.14 -3.91
CA GLY A 117 -6.61 12.11 -5.37
C GLY A 117 -5.34 12.80 -5.86
N THR A 118 -4.88 13.84 -5.18
CA THR A 118 -3.63 14.53 -5.53
C THR A 118 -2.42 13.65 -5.26
N ILE A 119 -2.41 12.93 -4.13
CA ILE A 119 -1.38 11.92 -3.80
C ILE A 119 -1.43 10.79 -4.82
N TYR A 120 -2.63 10.27 -5.03
CA TYR A 120 -2.90 9.13 -5.88
C TYR A 120 -2.40 9.32 -7.32
N LYS A 121 -2.69 10.47 -7.93
CA LYS A 121 -2.18 10.84 -9.28
C LYS A 121 -0.66 10.90 -9.39
N ARG A 122 0.03 11.18 -8.30
CA ARG A 122 1.49 11.34 -8.29
C ARG A 122 2.23 10.06 -7.97
N THR A 123 1.55 9.10 -7.34
CA THR A 123 2.17 7.87 -6.83
C THR A 123 1.72 6.60 -7.52
N MET A 124 0.64 6.65 -8.33
CA MET A 124 0.05 5.47 -8.96
C MET A 124 -0.12 5.63 -10.47
N ILE A 125 -0.13 4.52 -11.19
CA ILE A 125 -0.53 4.45 -12.59
C ILE A 125 -2.05 4.28 -12.64
N LEU A 126 -2.74 5.25 -13.23
CA LEU A 126 -4.20 5.26 -13.28
C LEU A 126 -4.70 4.44 -14.47
N VAL A 127 -5.56 3.46 -14.19
CA VAL A 127 -6.22 2.64 -15.20
C VAL A 127 -7.72 2.88 -15.17
N CYS A 128 -8.29 3.19 -16.33
CA CYS A 128 -9.73 3.30 -16.51
C CYS A 128 -10.32 1.94 -16.81
N LEU A 129 -11.15 1.43 -15.88
CA LEU A 129 -11.81 0.12 -16.04
C LEU A 129 -13.08 0.19 -16.89
N LEU A 130 -13.51 1.38 -17.36
CA LEU A 130 -14.72 1.57 -18.16
C LEU A 130 -14.65 0.95 -19.57
N TYR A 131 -13.47 0.52 -20.00
CA TYR A 131 -13.23 -0.08 -21.32
C TYR A 131 -12.82 -1.56 -21.26
N THR A 132 -12.96 -2.21 -20.12
CA THR A 132 -12.86 -3.68 -20.14
C THR A 132 -14.12 -4.21 -20.80
N SER A 133 -13.99 -4.67 -22.04
CA SER A 133 -15.02 -5.47 -22.71
C SER A 133 -15.48 -6.57 -21.74
N PRO A 134 -16.80 -6.82 -21.60
CA PRO A 134 -17.25 -7.92 -20.77
C PRO A 134 -16.57 -9.20 -21.26
N SER A 135 -16.04 -9.95 -20.32
CA SER A 135 -15.44 -11.26 -20.63
C SER A 135 -16.49 -12.12 -21.32
N PRO A 136 -16.15 -12.87 -22.39
CA PRO A 136 -17.11 -13.77 -23.03
C PRO A 136 -17.62 -14.88 -22.12
N ARG A 137 -17.32 -14.85 -20.83
CA ARG A 137 -17.70 -15.84 -19.80
C ARG A 137 -18.67 -15.30 -18.75
N ASP A 138 -19.14 -14.07 -18.86
CA ASP A 138 -20.19 -13.53 -18.00
C ASP A 138 -21.56 -13.66 -18.68
#